data_b1947a73e5e9fd8d5827d0254a7d404c
#
_entry.id   b1947a73e5e9fd8d5827d0254a7d404c
#
_cell.length_a   1.000
_cell.length_b   1.000
_cell.length_c   1.000
_cell.angle_alpha   90.00
_cell.angle_beta   90.00
_cell.angle_gamma   90.00
#
_symmetry.space_group_name_H-M   'P 1'
#
loop_
_entity.id
_entity.type
_entity.pdbx_description
1 polymer ?
#
loop_
_entity_poly.entity_id
_entity_poly.type
_entity_poly.pdbx_seq_one_letter_code
_entity_poly.pdbx_strand_id
1 'polypeptide(L)'
;MQVLRQRARLLEGQADSFRKQAEALRKLTRAVHSRKIQKEIVETLSKKEEQIDLFRIALLIASLDNDELDLEAYQDELDDMVSEVLVNIPKGAAEIEKLETLQKYLFTEGGFHGSRTDYYNRSNSYMNEVIDDREGLPITLSVLTMELGRRIGLTIEGVGMP
;
A
#
# COMPACT_ATOMS: atom_id res chain seq x y z
N MET A 1 19.30 -44.18 31.57
CA MET A 1 18.68 -42.90 31.99
C MET A 1 19.61 -41.69 31.81
N GLN A 2 20.87 -41.76 32.21
CA GLN A 2 21.84 -40.64 32.13
C GLN A 2 22.17 -40.25 30.67
N VAL A 3 22.39 -41.24 29.80
CA VAL A 3 22.67 -41.04 28.34
C VAL A 3 21.51 -40.34 27.64
N LEU A 4 20.28 -40.72 27.95
CA LEU A 4 19.09 -40.08 27.32
C LEU A 4 18.96 -38.61 27.74
N ARG A 5 19.23 -38.28 29.01
CA ARG A 5 19.24 -36.89 29.50
C ARG A 5 20.34 -36.06 28.86
N GLN A 6 21.52 -36.64 28.66
CA GLN A 6 22.63 -35.94 28.00
C GLN A 6 22.30 -35.67 26.52
N ARG A 7 21.69 -36.63 25.82
CA ARG A 7 21.28 -36.47 24.42
C ARG A 7 20.16 -35.44 24.28
N ALA A 8 19.20 -35.40 25.21
CA ALA A 8 18.17 -34.38 25.24
C ALA A 8 18.77 -32.95 25.34
N ARG A 9 19.71 -32.73 26.28
CA ARG A 9 20.39 -31.43 26.42
C ARG A 9 21.15 -30.99 25.15
N LEU A 10 21.80 -31.95 24.46
CA LEU A 10 22.49 -31.64 23.20
C LEU A 10 21.52 -31.22 22.13
N LEU A 11 20.38 -31.91 22.01
CA LEU A 11 19.33 -31.56 21.04
C LEU A 11 18.67 -30.21 21.35
N GLU A 12 18.43 -29.92 22.63
CA GLU A 12 17.95 -28.61 23.10
C GLU A 12 18.93 -27.49 22.69
N GLY A 13 20.23 -27.68 22.92
CA GLY A 13 21.26 -26.71 22.54
C GLY A 13 21.33 -26.49 21.00
N GLN A 14 21.15 -27.55 20.21
CA GLN A 14 21.08 -27.45 18.78
C GLN A 14 19.81 -26.70 18.32
N ALA A 15 18.65 -27.01 18.91
CA ALA A 15 17.41 -26.33 18.63
C ALA A 15 17.51 -24.82 18.90
N ASP A 16 18.11 -24.43 20.03
CA ASP A 16 18.33 -23.03 20.38
C ASP A 16 19.30 -22.32 19.39
N SER A 17 20.34 -23.03 18.94
CA SER A 17 21.23 -22.52 17.91
C SER A 17 20.50 -22.27 16.60
N PHE A 18 19.68 -23.22 16.13
CA PHE A 18 18.88 -23.06 14.92
C PHE A 18 17.85 -21.93 15.03
N ARG A 19 17.22 -21.76 16.20
CA ARG A 19 16.31 -20.63 16.44
C ARG A 19 17.04 -19.29 16.28
N LYS A 20 18.23 -19.14 16.88
CA LYS A 20 19.04 -17.93 16.75
C LYS A 20 19.46 -17.64 15.30
N GLN A 21 19.85 -18.70 14.57
CA GLN A 21 20.21 -18.58 13.16
C GLN A 21 18.99 -18.15 12.31
N ALA A 22 17.83 -18.75 12.54
CA ALA A 22 16.60 -18.39 11.85
C ALA A 22 16.19 -16.94 12.14
N GLU A 23 16.33 -16.47 13.38
CA GLU A 23 16.07 -15.07 13.74
C GLU A 23 17.04 -14.11 13.06
N ALA A 24 18.34 -14.45 13.01
CA ALA A 24 19.34 -13.64 12.32
C ALA A 24 19.07 -13.55 10.83
N LEU A 25 18.68 -14.65 10.18
CA LEU A 25 18.29 -14.67 8.76
C LEU A 25 17.05 -13.80 8.51
N ARG A 26 16.02 -13.91 9.36
CA ARG A 26 14.82 -13.06 9.22
C ARG A 26 15.16 -11.56 9.34
N LYS A 27 16.02 -11.18 10.31
CA LYS A 27 16.48 -9.80 10.44
C LYS A 27 17.22 -9.32 9.20
N LEU A 28 18.08 -10.16 8.63
CA LEU A 28 18.83 -9.85 7.41
C LEU A 28 17.87 -9.69 6.22
N THR A 29 16.93 -10.60 6.04
CA THR A 29 15.91 -10.52 4.96
C THR A 29 15.14 -9.21 5.03
N ARG A 30 14.63 -8.84 6.21
CA ARG A 30 13.94 -7.56 6.41
C ARG A 30 14.83 -6.35 6.11
N ALA A 31 16.08 -6.37 6.53
CA ALA A 31 17.01 -5.27 6.26
C ALA A 31 17.30 -5.11 4.75
N VAL A 32 17.48 -6.22 4.05
CA VAL A 32 17.67 -6.22 2.58
C VAL A 32 16.41 -5.73 1.87
N HIS A 33 15.24 -6.23 2.27
CA HIS A 33 13.94 -5.81 1.74
C HIS A 33 13.75 -4.29 1.92
N SER A 34 13.83 -3.79 3.16
CA SER A 34 13.67 -2.36 3.45
C SER A 34 14.63 -1.50 2.63
N ARG A 35 15.88 -1.93 2.46
CA ARG A 35 16.86 -1.17 1.69
C ARG A 35 16.52 -1.13 0.20
N LYS A 36 15.99 -2.24 -0.35
CA LYS A 36 15.50 -2.30 -1.74
C LYS A 36 14.35 -1.33 -1.93
N ILE A 37 13.34 -1.38 -1.04
CA ILE A 37 12.17 -0.50 -1.11
C ILE A 37 12.56 0.97 -0.98
N GLN A 38 13.39 1.32 0.01
CA GLN A 38 13.87 2.70 0.17
C GLN A 38 14.56 3.22 -1.08
N LYS A 39 15.37 2.40 -1.73
CA LYS A 39 16.04 2.76 -2.99
C LYS A 39 15.02 3.03 -4.09
N GLU A 40 14.01 2.17 -4.26
CA GLU A 40 12.95 2.32 -5.26
C GLU A 40 12.11 3.59 -5.02
N ILE A 41 11.77 3.90 -3.75
CA ILE A 41 11.09 5.14 -3.39
C ILE A 41 11.92 6.36 -3.80
N VAL A 42 13.22 6.39 -3.46
CA VAL A 42 14.12 7.50 -3.80
C VAL A 42 14.26 7.66 -5.32
N GLU A 43 14.41 6.57 -6.06
CA GLU A 43 14.48 6.58 -7.52
C GLU A 43 13.18 7.10 -8.14
N THR A 44 12.02 6.72 -7.60
CA THR A 44 10.71 7.20 -8.06
C THR A 44 10.52 8.67 -7.77
N LEU A 45 10.85 9.14 -6.56
CA LEU A 45 10.77 10.54 -6.17
C LEU A 45 11.78 11.46 -6.89
N SER A 46 12.83 10.90 -7.49
CA SER A 46 13.81 11.64 -8.26
C SER A 46 13.36 11.92 -9.70
N LYS A 47 12.22 11.39 -10.12
CA LYS A 47 11.62 11.67 -11.43
C LYS A 47 10.98 13.07 -11.44
N LYS A 48 10.58 13.53 -12.63
CA LYS A 48 9.76 14.73 -12.75
C LYS A 48 8.40 14.51 -12.09
N GLU A 49 7.83 15.56 -11.51
CA GLU A 49 6.57 15.49 -10.76
C GLU A 49 5.45 14.79 -11.55
N GLU A 50 5.32 15.07 -12.84
CA GLU A 50 4.30 14.48 -13.72
C GLU A 50 4.49 12.96 -13.97
N GLN A 51 5.67 12.44 -13.60
CA GLN A 51 6.03 11.03 -13.78
C GLN A 51 6.03 10.25 -12.46
N ILE A 52 5.70 10.92 -11.36
CA ILE A 52 5.64 10.29 -10.04
C ILE A 52 4.31 9.54 -9.93
N ASP A 53 4.40 8.22 -9.70
CA ASP A 53 3.25 7.39 -9.36
C ASP A 53 3.10 7.37 -7.83
N LEU A 54 2.18 8.20 -7.34
CA LEU A 54 1.93 8.35 -5.90
C LEU A 54 1.32 7.08 -5.28
N PHE A 55 0.49 6.36 -6.05
CA PHE A 55 -0.13 5.13 -5.59
C PHE A 55 0.94 4.04 -5.39
N ARG A 56 1.85 3.88 -6.36
CA ARG A 56 2.98 2.97 -6.22
C ARG A 56 3.86 3.31 -5.02
N ILE A 57 4.15 4.59 -4.79
CA ILE A 57 4.92 5.02 -3.60
C ILE A 57 4.17 4.65 -2.32
N ALA A 58 2.86 4.86 -2.25
CA ALA A 58 2.07 4.50 -1.09
C ALA A 58 2.07 2.99 -0.82
N LEU A 59 2.02 2.16 -1.87
CA LEU A 59 2.19 0.70 -1.76
C LEU A 59 3.61 0.31 -1.32
N LEU A 60 4.65 0.96 -1.84
CA LEU A 60 6.03 0.74 -1.41
C LEU A 60 6.22 1.06 0.09
N ILE A 61 5.57 2.12 0.58
CA ILE A 61 5.58 2.45 2.02
C ILE A 61 4.90 1.34 2.82
N ALA A 62 3.75 0.82 2.38
CA ALA A 62 3.07 -0.30 3.02
C ALA A 62 3.95 -1.56 3.05
N SER A 63 4.69 -1.83 1.97
CA SER A 63 5.58 -3.00 1.87
C SER A 63 6.80 -2.94 2.80
N LEU A 64 7.13 -1.80 3.40
CA LEU A 64 8.18 -1.72 4.44
C LEU A 64 7.81 -2.52 5.69
N ASP A 65 6.53 -2.63 6.00
CA ASP A 65 6.01 -3.37 7.14
C ASP A 65 5.40 -4.73 6.76
N ASN A 66 5.11 -4.94 5.47
CA ASN A 66 4.59 -6.18 4.92
C ASN A 66 5.43 -6.62 3.71
N ASP A 67 6.43 -7.49 3.94
CA ASP A 67 7.35 -7.99 2.92
C ASP A 67 6.74 -9.03 1.97
N GLU A 68 5.51 -9.48 2.25
CA GLU A 68 4.72 -10.39 1.41
C GLU A 68 3.70 -9.65 0.53
N LEU A 69 3.64 -8.30 0.60
CA LEU A 69 2.68 -7.50 -0.16
C LEU A 69 2.92 -7.63 -1.67
N ASP A 70 1.91 -8.09 -2.40
CA ASP A 70 1.92 -8.16 -3.87
C ASP A 70 1.57 -6.79 -4.45
N LEU A 71 2.60 -6.02 -4.77
CA LEU A 71 2.45 -4.66 -5.31
C LEU A 71 1.76 -4.65 -6.68
N GLU A 72 2.00 -5.68 -7.49
CA GLU A 72 1.45 -5.75 -8.85
C GLU A 72 -0.05 -6.07 -8.80
N ALA A 73 -0.48 -6.94 -7.88
CA ALA A 73 -1.92 -7.22 -7.69
C ALA A 73 -2.71 -5.95 -7.34
N TYR A 74 -2.18 -5.07 -6.50
CA TYR A 74 -2.84 -3.80 -6.19
C TYR A 74 -2.76 -2.78 -7.32
N GLN A 75 -1.73 -2.83 -8.17
CA GLN A 75 -1.69 -2.04 -9.41
C GLN A 75 -2.78 -2.49 -10.39
N ASP A 76 -2.95 -3.80 -10.55
CA ASP A 76 -4.00 -4.38 -11.40
C ASP A 76 -5.40 -3.99 -10.86
N GLU A 77 -5.61 -4.04 -9.54
CA GLU A 77 -6.87 -3.59 -8.93
C GLU A 77 -7.14 -2.11 -9.17
N LEU A 78 -6.13 -1.25 -9.10
CA LEU A 78 -6.28 0.15 -9.45
C LEU A 78 -6.64 0.33 -10.93
N ASP A 79 -6.07 -0.46 -11.84
CA ASP A 79 -6.39 -0.42 -13.28
C ASP A 79 -7.84 -0.89 -13.54
N ASP A 80 -8.32 -1.87 -12.79
CA ASP A 80 -9.72 -2.31 -12.81
C ASP A 80 -10.66 -1.18 -12.34
N MET A 81 -10.34 -0.51 -11.23
CA MET A 81 -11.09 0.65 -10.73
C MET A 81 -11.14 1.77 -11.78
N VAL A 82 -10.03 2.08 -12.45
CA VAL A 82 -9.99 3.05 -13.55
C VAL A 82 -10.93 2.66 -14.68
N SER A 83 -10.91 1.37 -15.06
CA SER A 83 -11.76 0.85 -16.13
C SER A 83 -13.24 0.98 -15.78
N GLU A 84 -13.61 0.69 -14.54
CA GLU A 84 -14.98 0.85 -14.04
C GLU A 84 -15.43 2.32 -14.05
N VAL A 85 -14.57 3.25 -13.64
CA VAL A 85 -14.88 4.69 -13.72
C VAL A 85 -15.06 5.13 -15.16
N LEU A 86 -14.16 4.73 -16.07
CA LEU A 86 -14.20 5.11 -17.48
C LEU A 86 -15.46 4.65 -18.20
N VAL A 87 -15.99 3.46 -17.86
CA VAL A 87 -17.26 2.95 -18.41
C VAL A 87 -18.44 3.89 -18.09
N ASN A 88 -18.39 4.55 -16.93
CA ASN A 88 -19.44 5.44 -16.45
C ASN A 88 -19.28 6.90 -16.90
N ILE A 89 -18.15 7.27 -17.51
CA ILE A 89 -17.91 8.63 -18.04
C ILE A 89 -18.51 8.76 -19.44
N PRO A 90 -19.44 9.73 -19.68
CA PRO A 90 -19.99 10.00 -21.01
C PRO A 90 -18.90 10.39 -22.02
N LYS A 91 -19.06 10.00 -23.26
CA LYS A 91 -18.17 10.44 -24.35
C LYS A 91 -18.18 11.96 -24.48
N GLY A 92 -16.99 12.58 -24.37
CA GLY A 92 -16.85 14.03 -24.45
C GLY A 92 -17.24 14.77 -23.17
N ALA A 93 -17.32 14.06 -22.03
CA ALA A 93 -17.59 14.64 -20.73
C ALA A 93 -16.62 15.76 -20.38
N ALA A 94 -17.13 16.85 -19.83
CA ALA A 94 -16.31 17.92 -19.25
C ALA A 94 -15.57 17.43 -17.98
N GLU A 95 -14.52 18.14 -17.57
CA GLU A 95 -13.74 17.77 -16.38
C GLU A 95 -14.60 17.66 -15.12
N ILE A 96 -15.59 18.53 -14.97
CA ILE A 96 -16.51 18.50 -13.83
C ILE A 96 -17.36 17.21 -13.81
N GLU A 97 -17.84 16.75 -14.95
CA GLU A 97 -18.64 15.52 -15.06
C GLU A 97 -17.78 14.28 -14.76
N LYS A 98 -16.51 14.31 -15.20
CA LYS A 98 -15.54 13.26 -14.83
C LYS A 98 -15.29 13.22 -13.34
N LEU A 99 -15.11 14.40 -12.70
CA LEU A 99 -14.89 14.52 -11.27
C LEU A 99 -16.10 14.02 -10.47
N GLU A 100 -17.31 14.41 -10.87
CA GLU A 100 -18.55 13.95 -10.23
C GLU A 100 -18.69 12.42 -10.34
N THR A 101 -18.37 11.87 -11.52
CA THR A 101 -18.37 10.41 -11.73
C THR A 101 -17.36 9.70 -10.82
N LEU A 102 -16.14 10.23 -10.73
CA LEU A 102 -15.10 9.68 -9.84
C LEU A 102 -15.52 9.74 -8.37
N GLN A 103 -16.06 10.88 -7.92
CA GLN A 103 -16.53 11.04 -6.54
C GLN A 103 -17.68 10.08 -6.21
N LYS A 104 -18.64 9.94 -7.12
CA LYS A 104 -19.75 9.00 -6.96
C LYS A 104 -19.23 7.56 -6.88
N TYR A 105 -18.32 7.18 -7.76
CA TYR A 105 -17.69 5.85 -7.76
C TYR A 105 -17.00 5.56 -6.43
N LEU A 106 -16.12 6.45 -5.97
CA LEU A 106 -15.36 6.20 -4.75
C LEU A 106 -16.22 6.25 -3.49
N PHE A 107 -16.95 7.35 -3.29
CA PHE A 107 -17.54 7.66 -1.98
C PHE A 107 -19.00 7.25 -1.83
N THR A 108 -19.72 7.05 -2.95
CA THR A 108 -21.12 6.65 -2.90
C THR A 108 -21.32 5.17 -3.23
N GLU A 109 -20.73 4.70 -4.31
CA GLU A 109 -20.88 3.32 -4.79
C GLU A 109 -19.80 2.39 -4.21
N GLY A 110 -18.54 2.84 -4.21
CA GLY A 110 -17.39 2.09 -3.71
C GLY A 110 -17.27 2.05 -2.19
N GLY A 111 -17.98 2.95 -1.50
CA GLY A 111 -18.05 2.94 -0.03
C GLY A 111 -16.78 3.41 0.67
N PHE A 112 -15.85 4.04 -0.05
CA PHE A 112 -14.66 4.62 0.59
C PHE A 112 -15.05 5.73 1.56
N HIS A 113 -14.47 5.75 2.75
CA HIS A 113 -14.75 6.76 3.76
C HIS A 113 -13.57 6.99 4.70
N GLY A 114 -13.59 8.14 5.38
CA GLY A 114 -12.61 8.41 6.43
C GLY A 114 -12.82 7.51 7.66
N SER A 115 -11.75 7.18 8.36
CA SER A 115 -11.82 6.37 9.58
C SER A 115 -12.72 7.01 10.64
N ARG A 116 -13.67 6.23 11.13
CA ARG A 116 -14.71 6.67 12.08
C ARG A 116 -14.49 6.18 13.49
N THR A 117 -13.86 5.03 13.67
CA THR A 117 -13.77 4.32 14.96
C THR A 117 -12.37 4.30 15.54
N ASP A 118 -11.35 4.15 14.71
CA ASP A 118 -9.95 4.07 15.12
C ASP A 118 -9.06 4.88 14.17
N TYR A 119 -9.11 6.20 14.32
CA TYR A 119 -8.36 7.12 13.45
C TYR A 119 -6.84 6.83 13.45
N TYR A 120 -6.29 6.39 14.58
CA TYR A 120 -4.86 6.13 14.73
C TYR A 120 -4.44 4.70 14.34
N ASN A 121 -5.36 3.90 13.82
CA ASN A 121 -5.01 2.59 13.31
C ASN A 121 -4.02 2.73 12.14
N ARG A 122 -2.93 1.99 12.20
CA ARG A 122 -1.88 2.03 11.16
C ARG A 122 -2.41 1.59 9.79
N SER A 123 -3.38 0.69 9.74
CA SER A 123 -4.04 0.21 8.51
C SER A 123 -4.58 1.38 7.68
N ASN A 124 -5.14 2.41 8.32
CA ASN A 124 -5.67 3.59 7.63
C ASN A 124 -4.61 4.38 6.82
N SER A 125 -3.32 4.14 7.09
CA SER A 125 -2.18 4.79 6.44
C SER A 125 -1.60 3.95 5.30
N TYR A 126 -1.94 2.67 5.19
CA TYR A 126 -1.41 1.77 4.18
C TYR A 126 -2.39 1.63 3.02
N MET A 127 -1.92 1.91 1.81
CA MET A 127 -2.78 1.97 0.63
C MET A 127 -3.46 0.63 0.31
N ASN A 128 -2.78 -0.49 0.52
CA ASN A 128 -3.37 -1.83 0.38
C ASN A 128 -4.56 -2.02 1.32
N GLU A 129 -4.41 -1.70 2.62
CA GLU A 129 -5.49 -1.80 3.60
C GLU A 129 -6.65 -0.86 3.25
N VAL A 130 -6.34 0.36 2.77
CA VAL A 130 -7.36 1.32 2.33
C VAL A 130 -8.17 0.79 1.14
N ILE A 131 -7.52 0.08 0.21
CA ILE A 131 -8.22 -0.59 -0.90
C ILE A 131 -9.11 -1.72 -0.38
N ASP A 132 -8.59 -2.57 0.51
CA ASP A 132 -9.29 -3.74 1.02
C ASP A 132 -10.47 -3.36 1.93
N ASP A 133 -10.24 -2.45 2.87
CA ASP A 133 -11.21 -2.07 3.91
C ASP A 133 -12.16 -0.92 3.51
N ARG A 134 -11.85 -0.21 2.42
CA ARG A 134 -12.56 1.01 1.99
C ARG A 134 -12.53 2.14 3.04
N GLU A 135 -11.62 2.05 4.00
CA GLU A 135 -11.45 3.02 5.08
C GLU A 135 -10.01 3.55 5.09
N GLY A 136 -9.83 4.88 5.23
CA GLY A 136 -8.50 5.46 5.21
C GLY A 136 -8.41 6.83 5.86
N LEU A 137 -7.17 7.32 6.00
CA LEU A 137 -6.93 8.70 6.39
C LEU A 137 -7.24 9.64 5.21
N PRO A 138 -7.53 10.91 5.48
CA PRO A 138 -7.74 11.91 4.41
C PRO A 138 -6.61 11.93 3.39
N ILE A 139 -5.35 11.77 3.83
CA ILE A 139 -4.19 11.76 2.94
C ILE A 139 -4.16 10.53 2.02
N THR A 140 -4.44 9.34 2.52
CA THR A 140 -4.45 8.12 1.72
C THR A 140 -5.61 8.12 0.72
N LEU A 141 -6.79 8.56 1.13
CA LEU A 141 -7.94 8.75 0.24
C LEU A 141 -7.69 9.84 -0.81
N SER A 142 -6.97 10.92 -0.46
CA SER A 142 -6.58 11.94 -1.42
C SER A 142 -5.61 11.40 -2.46
N VAL A 143 -4.60 10.63 -2.06
CA VAL A 143 -3.65 9.99 -2.99
C VAL A 143 -4.39 9.05 -3.95
N LEU A 144 -5.32 8.23 -3.46
CA LEU A 144 -6.13 7.36 -4.29
C LEU A 144 -6.97 8.16 -5.30
N THR A 145 -7.65 9.23 -4.83
CA THR A 145 -8.47 10.11 -5.68
C THR A 145 -7.63 10.81 -6.75
N MET A 146 -6.45 11.33 -6.37
CA MET A 146 -5.53 11.99 -7.30
C MET A 146 -5.04 11.03 -8.38
N GLU A 147 -4.67 9.81 -8.00
CA GLU A 147 -4.13 8.84 -8.94
C GLU A 147 -5.21 8.32 -9.90
N LEU A 148 -6.41 7.99 -9.42
CA LEU A 148 -7.54 7.64 -10.28
C LEU A 148 -7.92 8.81 -11.21
N GLY A 149 -7.97 10.03 -10.67
CA GLY A 149 -8.22 11.25 -11.46
C GLY A 149 -7.21 11.42 -12.58
N ARG A 150 -5.93 11.29 -12.30
CA ARG A 150 -4.84 11.37 -13.29
C ARG A 150 -5.04 10.33 -14.41
N ARG A 151 -5.41 9.10 -14.09
CA ARG A 151 -5.61 8.01 -15.07
C ARG A 151 -6.85 8.21 -15.96
N ILE A 152 -7.87 8.95 -15.49
CA ILE A 152 -9.03 9.33 -16.31
C ILE A 152 -8.89 10.71 -16.99
N GLY A 153 -7.68 11.30 -16.91
CA GLY A 153 -7.36 12.57 -17.58
C GLY A 153 -7.84 13.82 -16.84
N LEU A 154 -7.86 13.77 -15.48
CA LEU A 154 -8.04 14.93 -14.62
C LEU A 154 -6.72 15.33 -13.98
N THR A 155 -6.53 16.63 -13.74
CA THR A 155 -5.47 17.15 -12.87
C THR A 155 -6.08 17.51 -11.52
N ILE A 156 -5.75 16.74 -10.48
CA ILE A 156 -6.22 16.95 -9.12
C ILE A 156 -5.00 17.21 -8.23
N GLU A 157 -4.99 18.34 -7.55
CA GLU A 157 -3.89 18.73 -6.65
C GLU A 157 -4.34 18.62 -5.20
N GLY A 158 -3.44 18.12 -4.35
CA GLY A 158 -3.66 18.09 -2.91
C GLY A 158 -3.41 19.47 -2.30
N VAL A 159 -4.38 20.01 -1.58
CA VAL A 159 -4.24 21.26 -0.84
C VAL A 159 -4.10 20.95 0.64
N GLY A 160 -2.94 21.27 1.23
CA GLY A 160 -2.75 21.22 2.67
C GLY A 160 -3.57 22.34 3.34
N MET A 161 -4.55 21.96 4.16
CA MET A 161 -5.23 22.93 5.01
C MET A 161 -4.46 23.10 6.32
N PRO A 162 -4.35 24.33 6.85
CA PRO A 162 -3.67 24.62 8.11
C PRO A 162 -4.40 24.02 9.32
#